data_5ce5d70982cf7af666cc3b87dd9283c5
#
_entry.id   5ce5d70982cf7af666cc3b87dd9283c5
#
_cell.length_a   1.000
_cell.length_b   1.000
_cell.length_c   1.000
_cell.angle_alpha   90.00
_cell.angle_beta   90.00
_cell.angle_gamma   90.00
#
_symmetry.space_group_name_H-M   'P 1'
#
loop_
_entity.id
_entity.type
_entity.pdbx_description
1 polymer ?
#
loop_
_entity_poly.entity_id
_entity_poly.type
_entity_poly.pdbx_seq_one_letter_code
_entity_poly.pdbx_strand_id
1 'polypeptide(L)'
;MLFRSQRFTIAELSKQYLINTSTLKEIFKAVYGQPIATYMKEFRVRQAMKLLRETNATIANIASQVGYQTQGKFSSAFQSIVKMSPREYRKIQGIQK
;
A
#
# COMPACT_ATOMS: atom_id res chain seq x y z
N MET A 1 -10.02 -8.21 11.81
CA MET A 1 -9.59 -7.78 11.72
C MET A 1 -9.29 -7.35 11.38
N LEU A 2 -8.95 -7.03 11.24
CA LEU A 2 -8.47 -6.47 11.06
C LEU A 2 -8.05 -5.95 10.55
N PHE A 3 -7.92 -5.72 10.29
CA PHE A 3 -7.44 -5.14 9.84
C PHE A 3 -7.27 -4.18 9.54
N ARG A 4 -7.11 -3.67 9.66
CA ARG A 4 -6.88 -2.59 9.65
C ARG A 4 -5.88 -2.23 8.85
N SER A 5 -6.01 -1.35 8.19
CA SER A 5 -5.07 -0.95 7.31
C SER A 5 -3.85 -0.80 8.04
N GLN A 6 -2.93 -1.40 7.64
CA GLN A 6 -1.81 -1.52 8.42
C GLN A 6 -0.84 -0.50 8.09
N ARG A 7 -0.53 0.27 9.02
CA ARG A 7 0.48 1.27 8.88
C ARG A 7 1.72 0.82 9.58
N PHE A 8 2.06 -0.42 9.41
CA PHE A 8 3.28 -0.92 10.01
C PHE A 8 4.47 -0.23 9.40
N THR A 9 5.32 0.33 10.22
CA THR A 9 6.61 0.84 9.76
C THR A 9 7.64 -0.26 9.95
N ILE A 10 8.79 -0.09 9.31
CA ILE A 10 9.87 -1.05 9.48
C ILE A 10 10.28 -1.11 10.95
N ALA A 11 10.31 0.04 11.62
CA ALA A 11 10.67 0.08 13.02
C ALA A 11 9.67 -0.71 13.87
N GLU A 12 8.40 -0.59 13.56
CA GLU A 12 7.38 -1.31 14.31
C GLU A 12 7.48 -2.81 14.11
N LEU A 13 7.75 -3.23 12.89
CA LEU A 13 7.93 -4.64 12.63
C LEU A 13 9.15 -5.20 13.34
N SER A 14 10.25 -4.44 13.35
CA SER A 14 11.44 -4.86 14.05
C SER A 14 11.19 -5.04 15.52
N LYS A 15 10.46 -4.10 16.11
CA LYS A 15 10.15 -4.15 17.52
C LYS A 15 9.27 -5.35 17.84
N GLN A 16 8.29 -5.61 17.01
CA GLN A 16 7.37 -6.71 17.21
C GLN A 16 8.07 -8.05 17.22
N TYR A 17 9.05 -8.22 16.37
CA TYR A 17 9.78 -9.47 16.26
C TYR A 17 11.08 -9.49 17.03
N LEU A 18 11.36 -8.41 17.77
CA LEU A 18 12.54 -8.34 18.62
C LEU A 18 13.86 -8.49 17.86
N ILE A 19 13.89 -7.95 16.64
CA ILE A 19 15.10 -7.94 15.85
C ILE A 19 15.36 -6.52 15.39
N ASN A 20 16.60 -6.24 15.00
CA ASN A 20 16.89 -4.89 14.56
C ASN A 20 16.43 -4.70 13.12
N THR A 21 16.35 -3.43 12.73
CA THR A 21 15.81 -3.08 11.42
C THR A 21 16.63 -3.66 10.27
N SER A 22 17.96 -3.65 10.39
CA SER A 22 18.79 -4.19 9.34
C SER A 22 18.55 -5.67 9.13
N THR A 23 18.48 -6.42 10.22
CA THR A 23 18.23 -7.85 10.14
C THR A 23 16.87 -8.14 9.52
N LEU A 24 15.85 -7.37 9.92
CA LEU A 24 14.52 -7.53 9.35
C LEU A 24 14.55 -7.31 7.84
N LYS A 25 15.23 -6.27 7.39
CA LYS A 25 15.30 -5.98 5.96
C LYS A 25 16.00 -7.09 5.20
N GLU A 26 17.06 -7.66 5.77
CA GLU A 26 17.78 -8.73 5.11
C GLU A 26 16.93 -9.99 5.00
N ILE A 27 16.27 -10.35 6.09
CA ILE A 27 15.40 -11.53 6.08
C ILE A 27 14.26 -11.35 5.09
N PHE A 28 13.65 -10.18 5.11
CA PHE A 28 12.53 -9.91 4.22
C PHE A 28 12.93 -10.04 2.77
N LYS A 29 14.09 -9.45 2.42
CA LYS A 29 14.56 -9.53 1.04
C LYS A 29 14.88 -10.97 0.63
N ALA A 30 15.44 -11.74 1.55
CA ALA A 30 15.77 -13.14 1.26
C ALA A 30 14.51 -13.96 1.02
N VAL A 31 13.46 -13.71 1.81
CA VAL A 31 12.23 -14.50 1.72
C VAL A 31 11.37 -14.06 0.53
N TYR A 32 11.24 -12.76 0.34
CA TYR A 32 10.30 -12.23 -0.65
C TYR A 32 10.96 -11.74 -1.93
N GLY A 33 12.29 -11.73 -1.97
CA GLY A 33 12.99 -11.34 -3.18
C GLY A 33 13.02 -9.86 -3.47
N GLN A 34 12.53 -9.03 -2.54
CA GLN A 34 12.52 -7.58 -2.74
C GLN A 34 12.57 -6.87 -1.40
N PRO A 35 13.05 -5.61 -1.39
CA PRO A 35 13.11 -4.84 -0.15
C PRO A 35 11.73 -4.68 0.48
N ILE A 36 11.71 -4.63 1.80
CA ILE A 36 10.45 -4.49 2.52
C ILE A 36 9.69 -3.22 2.11
N ALA A 37 10.42 -2.13 1.85
CA ALA A 37 9.75 -0.89 1.46
C ALA A 37 9.01 -1.06 0.14
N THR A 38 9.61 -1.77 -0.81
CA THR A 38 8.96 -2.03 -2.10
C THR A 38 7.75 -2.93 -1.92
N TYR A 39 7.90 -3.96 -1.11
CA TYR A 39 6.78 -4.87 -0.84
C TYR A 39 5.61 -4.12 -0.21
N MET A 40 5.88 -3.28 0.78
CA MET A 40 4.82 -2.54 1.45
C MET A 40 4.14 -1.57 0.51
N LYS A 41 4.91 -0.95 -0.38
CA LYS A 41 4.34 -0.05 -1.37
C LYS A 41 3.35 -0.81 -2.27
N GLU A 42 3.77 -1.96 -2.76
CA GLU A 42 2.91 -2.77 -3.62
C GLU A 42 1.69 -3.28 -2.88
N PHE A 43 1.88 -3.67 -1.63
CA PHE A 43 0.77 -4.13 -0.82
C PHE A 43 -0.28 -3.05 -0.65
N ARG A 44 0.16 -1.82 -0.32
CA ARG A 44 -0.76 -0.72 -0.14
C ARG A 44 -1.49 -0.37 -1.43
N VAL A 45 -0.78 -0.41 -2.56
CA VAL A 45 -1.39 -0.13 -3.84
C VAL A 45 -2.41 -1.20 -4.20
N ARG A 46 -2.11 -2.46 -3.93
CA ARG A 46 -3.07 -3.53 -4.20
C ARG A 46 -4.33 -3.38 -3.35
N GLN A 47 -4.18 -2.98 -2.09
CA GLN A 47 -5.35 -2.71 -1.27
C GLN A 47 -6.17 -1.56 -1.81
N ALA A 48 -5.49 -0.52 -2.31
CA ALA A 48 -6.18 0.61 -2.91
C ALA A 48 -6.94 0.18 -4.16
N MET A 49 -6.35 -0.70 -4.96
CA MET A 49 -7.03 -1.20 -6.15
C MET A 49 -8.35 -1.86 -5.79
N LYS A 50 -8.33 -2.65 -4.73
CA LYS A 50 -9.56 -3.29 -4.27
C LYS A 50 -10.60 -2.27 -3.84
N LEU A 51 -10.17 -1.27 -3.06
CA LEU A 51 -11.11 -0.24 -2.61
C LEU A 51 -11.65 0.58 -3.77
N LEU A 52 -10.82 0.84 -4.76
CA LEU A 52 -11.27 1.58 -5.93
C LEU A 52 -12.32 0.80 -6.73
N ARG A 53 -12.16 -0.50 -6.79
CA ARG A 53 -13.12 -1.34 -7.52
C ARG A 53 -14.40 -1.58 -6.75
N GLU A 54 -14.32 -1.69 -5.45
CA GLU A 54 -15.43 -2.21 -4.64
C GLU A 54 -16.15 -1.16 -3.82
N THR A 55 -15.64 0.05 -3.74
CA THR A 55 -16.28 1.09 -2.95
C THR A 55 -16.37 2.38 -3.72
N ASN A 56 -17.16 3.31 -3.17
CA ASN A 56 -17.27 4.65 -3.74
C ASN A 56 -16.46 5.68 -2.95
N ALA A 57 -15.55 5.20 -2.09
CA ALA A 57 -14.72 6.11 -1.31
C ALA A 57 -13.92 7.02 -2.22
N THR A 58 -13.69 8.24 -1.77
CA THR A 58 -12.92 9.19 -2.57
C THR A 58 -11.46 8.74 -2.64
N ILE A 59 -10.76 9.26 -3.64
CA ILE A 59 -9.33 8.94 -3.79
C ILE A 59 -8.57 9.36 -2.55
N ALA A 60 -8.88 10.54 -2.00
CA ALA A 60 -8.22 11.02 -0.79
C ALA A 60 -8.48 10.10 0.39
N ASN A 61 -9.71 9.62 0.50
CA ASN A 61 -10.06 8.73 1.58
C ASN A 61 -9.33 7.40 1.47
N ILE A 62 -9.27 6.85 0.28
CA ILE A 62 -8.56 5.61 0.03
C ILE A 62 -7.08 5.77 0.34
N ALA A 63 -6.48 6.88 -0.09
CA ALA A 63 -5.08 7.15 0.21
C ALA A 63 -4.81 7.08 1.70
N SER A 64 -5.68 7.70 2.48
CA SER A 64 -5.56 7.69 3.93
C SER A 64 -5.72 6.27 4.49
N GLN A 65 -6.71 5.54 4.00
CA GLN A 65 -6.97 4.20 4.50
C GLN A 65 -5.80 3.24 4.27
N VAL A 66 -5.11 3.38 3.15
CA VAL A 66 -4.00 2.49 2.86
C VAL A 66 -2.67 3.00 3.39
N GLY A 67 -2.68 4.12 4.12
CA GLY A 67 -1.52 4.53 4.87
C GLY A 67 -0.68 5.64 4.27
N TYR A 68 -1.18 6.35 3.27
CA TYR A 68 -0.46 7.49 2.71
C TYR A 68 -0.91 8.78 3.37
N GLN A 69 0.03 9.67 3.60
CA GLN A 69 -0.28 10.93 4.26
C GLN A 69 -0.98 11.92 3.34
N THR A 70 -0.67 11.87 2.06
CA THR A 70 -1.27 12.78 1.10
C THR A 70 -1.75 12.00 -0.10
N GLN A 71 -2.75 12.58 -0.77
CA GLN A 71 -3.25 11.99 -2.00
C GLN A 71 -2.20 12.02 -3.10
N GLY A 72 -1.38 13.06 -3.13
CA GLY A 72 -0.33 13.15 -4.14
C GLY A 72 0.68 12.02 -4.05
N LYS A 73 1.12 11.71 -2.83
CA LYS A 73 2.05 10.61 -2.64
C LYS A 73 1.42 9.28 -3.03
N PHE A 74 0.15 9.11 -2.67
CA PHE A 74 -0.57 7.90 -3.04
C PHE A 74 -0.67 7.78 -4.56
N SER A 75 -1.06 8.85 -5.23
CA SER A 75 -1.21 8.81 -6.68
C SER A 75 0.10 8.49 -7.38
N SER A 76 1.20 9.06 -6.91
CA SER A 76 2.51 8.76 -7.48
C SER A 76 2.85 7.29 -7.33
N ALA A 77 2.65 6.74 -6.15
CA ALA A 77 2.94 5.33 -5.92
C ALA A 77 2.05 4.45 -6.79
N PHE A 78 0.78 4.80 -6.87
CA PHE A 78 -0.18 4.03 -7.66
C PHE A 78 0.24 4.00 -9.12
N GLN A 79 0.54 5.18 -9.67
CA GLN A 79 0.94 5.25 -11.08
C GLN A 79 2.23 4.52 -11.37
N SER A 80 3.16 4.52 -10.43
CA SER A 80 4.43 3.84 -10.66
C SER A 80 4.25 2.33 -10.77
N ILE A 81 3.22 1.79 -10.15
CA ILE A 81 2.98 0.35 -10.14
C ILE A 81 1.92 -0.05 -11.14
N VAL A 82 0.80 0.65 -11.17
CA VAL A 82 -0.33 0.27 -12.00
C VAL A 82 -0.26 0.87 -13.40
N LYS A 83 0.54 1.92 -13.57
CA LYS A 83 0.76 2.59 -14.85
C LYS A 83 -0.44 3.40 -15.32
N MET A 84 -1.31 3.76 -14.39
CA MET A 84 -2.40 4.69 -14.65
C MET A 84 -2.80 5.32 -13.32
N SER A 85 -3.52 6.43 -13.37
CA SER A 85 -3.91 7.12 -12.15
C SER A 85 -5.00 6.32 -11.44
N PRO A 86 -5.17 6.55 -10.12
CA PRO A 86 -6.26 5.90 -9.39
C PRO A 86 -7.62 6.20 -10.01
N ARG A 87 -7.81 7.42 -10.46
CA ARG A 87 -9.08 7.81 -11.07
C ARG A 87 -9.33 7.05 -12.36
N GLU A 88 -8.31 6.93 -13.19
CA GLU A 88 -8.44 6.17 -14.44
C GLU A 88 -8.71 4.71 -14.17
N TYR A 89 -8.03 4.16 -13.19
CA TYR A 89 -8.22 2.77 -12.83
C TYR A 89 -9.66 2.51 -12.39
N ARG A 90 -10.20 3.40 -11.56
CA ARG A 90 -11.58 3.26 -11.11
C ARG A 90 -12.55 3.35 -12.28
N LYS A 91 -12.26 4.25 -13.21
CA LYS A 91 -13.14 4.44 -14.36
C LYS A 91 -13.21 3.19 -15.20
N ILE A 92 -12.10 2.49 -15.34
CA ILE A 92 -12.02 1.30 -16.19
C ILE A 92 -12.49 0.05 -15.45
N GLN A 93 -12.05 -0.12 -14.22
CA GLN A 93 -12.25 -1.37 -13.49
C GLN A 93 -13.26 -1.27 -12.36
N GLY A 94 -13.63 -0.07 -12.00
CA GLY A 94 -14.43 0.13 -10.82
C GLY A 94 -15.89 -0.13 -11.01
N ILE A 95 -16.66 0.15 -9.94
CA ILE A 95 -18.10 0.08 -9.96
C ILE A 95 -18.61 1.19 -10.85
N GLN A 96 -19.41 0.83 -11.82
CA GLN A 96 -19.99 1.81 -12.72
C GLN A 96 -21.40 2.13 -12.27
N LYS A 97 -21.71 3.39 -12.19
CA LYS A 97 -23.03 3.82 -11.76
C LYS A 97 -23.73 4.58 -12.83
#